data_8ff0f267284eba5d382cf1c8c850bf89
#
_entry.id   8ff0f267284eba5d382cf1c8c850bf89
#
_cell.length_a   1.000
_cell.length_b   1.000
_cell.length_c   1.000
_cell.angle_alpha   90.00
_cell.angle_beta   90.00
_cell.angle_gamma   90.00
#
_symmetry.space_group_name_H-M   'P 1'
#
loop_
_entity.id
_entity.type
_entity.pdbx_description
1 polymer ?
#
loop_
_entity_poly.entity_id
_entity_poly.type
_entity_poly.pdbx_seq_one_letter_code
_entity_poly.pdbx_strand_id
1 'polypeptide(L)'
;SYSQQINPLRSTLNVSVNYGFSQTPYFTGEDLFHSVRHSLGFGFGFDSGFSSKVKLNIRSNTSMSSYTTQKETAQELREQLTARVDLRFGKYFGSVGTLYEFYCNSRSHTLTRHNVILNASAGRKFGKENRLGLSAGVIDILNRPDYATTSFDTDYVVTSTTSYLGRYGYLRVAYTF
;
A
#
# COMPACT_ATOMS: atom_id res chain seq x y z
N SER A 1 -1.81 14.42 -12.81
CA SER A 1 -1.34 14.53 -11.42
C SER A 1 -1.22 15.99 -11.03
N TYR A 2 -1.58 16.30 -9.81
CA TYR A 2 -1.46 17.62 -9.21
C TYR A 2 -0.67 17.50 -7.91
N SER A 3 0.25 18.43 -7.68
CA SER A 3 1.04 18.51 -6.43
C SER A 3 1.04 19.95 -5.94
N GLN A 4 0.72 20.16 -4.68
CA GLN A 4 0.71 21.47 -4.05
C GLN A 4 1.45 21.43 -2.72
N GLN A 5 2.32 22.40 -2.52
CA GLN A 5 2.98 22.64 -1.24
C GLN A 5 2.15 23.61 -0.39
N ILE A 6 1.84 23.19 0.84
CA ILE A 6 1.10 24.00 1.81
C ILE A 6 2.10 24.56 2.81
N ASN A 7 2.59 25.77 2.53
CA ASN A 7 3.67 26.41 3.29
C ASN A 7 3.44 26.56 4.82
N PRO A 8 2.22 26.96 5.31
CA PRO A 8 2.03 27.10 6.76
C PRO A 8 2.23 25.81 7.54
N LEU A 9 1.93 24.67 6.91
CA LEU A 9 2.01 23.34 7.54
C LEU A 9 3.28 22.58 7.17
N ARG A 10 4.17 23.16 6.35
CA ARG A 10 5.31 22.44 5.75
C ARG A 10 4.89 21.09 5.17
N SER A 11 3.78 21.09 4.46
CA SER A 11 3.12 19.89 3.98
C SER A 11 3.03 19.90 2.47
N THR A 12 3.05 18.71 1.89
CA THR A 12 2.85 18.49 0.46
C THR A 12 1.62 17.63 0.26
N LEU A 13 0.73 18.08 -0.58
CA LEU A 13 -0.44 17.34 -1.04
C LEU A 13 -0.22 16.90 -2.47
N ASN A 14 -0.39 15.62 -2.74
CA ASN A 14 -0.34 15.04 -4.07
C ASN A 14 -1.66 14.37 -4.38
N VAL A 15 -2.23 14.68 -5.53
CA VAL A 15 -3.44 14.02 -6.04
C VAL A 15 -3.18 13.57 -7.47
N SER A 16 -3.56 12.37 -7.78
CA SER A 16 -3.45 11.83 -9.13
C SER A 16 -4.70 11.09 -9.52
N VAL A 17 -5.05 11.23 -10.79
CA VAL A 17 -6.11 10.45 -11.44
C VAL A 17 -5.51 9.88 -12.70
N ASN A 18 -5.73 8.61 -12.92
CA ASN A 18 -5.30 7.91 -14.12
C ASN A 18 -6.45 7.08 -14.68
N TYR A 19 -6.57 7.08 -15.98
CA TYR A 19 -7.49 6.23 -16.71
C TYR A 19 -6.70 5.40 -17.71
N GLY A 20 -7.01 4.12 -17.78
CA GLY A 20 -6.45 3.19 -18.74
C GLY A 20 -7.53 2.46 -19.51
N PHE A 21 -7.28 2.26 -20.78
CA PHE A 21 -8.07 1.44 -21.67
C PHE A 21 -7.15 0.45 -22.35
N SER A 22 -7.55 -0.81 -22.39
CA SER A 22 -6.86 -1.83 -23.18
C SER A 22 -7.85 -2.79 -23.80
N GLN A 23 -7.52 -3.24 -24.99
CA GLN A 23 -8.24 -4.26 -25.72
C GLN A 23 -7.24 -5.36 -26.07
N THR A 24 -7.53 -6.58 -25.63
CA THR A 24 -6.65 -7.73 -25.85
C THR A 24 -7.38 -8.78 -26.65
N PRO A 25 -6.86 -9.20 -27.81
CA PRO A 25 -7.44 -10.31 -28.56
C PRO A 25 -7.15 -11.62 -27.83
N TYR A 26 -8.11 -12.54 -27.87
CA TYR A 26 -7.93 -13.91 -27.41
C TYR A 26 -8.70 -14.88 -28.30
N PHE A 27 -8.26 -16.13 -28.36
CA PHE A 27 -8.89 -17.17 -29.14
C PHE A 27 -9.67 -18.11 -28.24
N THR A 28 -10.85 -18.49 -28.68
CA THR A 28 -11.61 -19.61 -28.09
C THR A 28 -11.97 -20.58 -29.21
N GLY A 29 -11.25 -21.69 -29.27
CA GLY A 29 -11.26 -22.54 -30.45
C GLY A 29 -10.61 -21.83 -31.64
N GLU A 30 -11.33 -21.75 -32.77
CA GLU A 30 -10.89 -21.06 -33.98
C GLU A 30 -11.36 -19.60 -34.05
N ASP A 31 -12.23 -19.17 -33.13
CA ASP A 31 -12.80 -17.83 -33.13
C ASP A 31 -11.94 -16.82 -32.37
N LEU A 32 -11.76 -15.63 -32.98
CA LEU A 32 -11.06 -14.51 -32.39
C LEU A 32 -12.03 -13.59 -31.66
N PHE A 33 -11.78 -13.36 -30.39
CA PHE A 33 -12.54 -12.47 -29.53
C PHE A 33 -11.68 -11.37 -28.96
N HIS A 34 -12.30 -10.38 -28.35
CA HIS A 34 -11.61 -9.27 -27.71
C HIS A 34 -12.09 -9.12 -26.27
N SER A 35 -11.14 -9.03 -25.36
CA SER A 35 -11.36 -8.60 -23.98
C SER A 35 -11.12 -7.11 -23.88
N VAL A 36 -12.06 -6.38 -23.30
CA VAL A 36 -11.96 -4.93 -23.09
C VAL A 36 -11.79 -4.68 -21.60
N ARG A 37 -10.76 -3.91 -21.26
CA ARG A 37 -10.49 -3.48 -19.90
C ARG A 37 -10.50 -1.96 -19.80
N HIS A 38 -11.30 -1.44 -18.89
CA HIS A 38 -11.25 -0.06 -18.41
C HIS A 38 -10.69 -0.06 -17.00
N SER A 39 -9.78 0.86 -16.72
CA SER A 39 -9.24 1.05 -15.37
C SER A 39 -9.25 2.52 -15.01
N LEU A 40 -9.68 2.83 -13.79
CA LEU A 40 -9.68 4.15 -13.21
C LEU A 40 -8.92 4.10 -11.89
N GLY A 41 -7.91 4.94 -11.75
CA GLY A 41 -7.09 5.00 -10.54
C GLY A 41 -7.11 6.39 -9.92
N PHE A 42 -7.20 6.43 -8.60
CA PHE A 42 -7.10 7.63 -7.78
C PHE A 42 -5.94 7.46 -6.81
N GLY A 43 -5.04 8.43 -6.80
CA GLY A 43 -3.96 8.50 -5.84
C GLY A 43 -4.07 9.75 -4.99
N PHE A 44 -3.90 9.58 -3.69
CA PHE A 44 -3.82 10.66 -2.72
C PHE A 44 -2.56 10.49 -1.89
N GLY A 45 -1.80 11.57 -1.71
CA GLY A 45 -0.61 11.59 -0.88
C GLY A 45 -0.57 12.85 -0.05
N PHE A 46 -0.33 12.71 1.23
CA PHE A 46 -0.13 13.80 2.16
C PHE A 46 1.13 13.56 2.99
N ASP A 47 2.10 14.44 2.81
CA ASP A 47 3.35 14.45 3.55
C ASP A 47 3.39 15.73 4.39
N SER A 48 3.41 15.61 5.69
CA SER A 48 3.48 16.75 6.59
C SER A 48 4.62 16.64 7.59
N GLY A 49 5.40 17.69 7.66
CA GLY A 49 6.34 17.92 8.74
C GLY A 49 5.78 18.97 9.70
N PHE A 50 4.70 18.65 10.44
CA PHE A 50 4.07 19.57 11.41
C PHE A 50 5.08 20.25 12.33
N SER A 51 6.17 19.56 12.63
CA SER A 51 7.32 20.11 13.34
C SER A 51 8.58 19.32 12.99
N SER A 52 9.73 19.80 13.45
CA SER A 52 10.96 18.99 13.40
C SER A 52 10.86 17.69 14.21
N LYS A 53 9.82 17.58 15.07
CA LYS A 53 9.60 16.46 15.98
C LYS A 53 8.61 15.44 15.48
N VAL A 54 7.66 15.83 14.64
CA VAL A 54 6.56 14.97 14.17
C VAL A 54 6.43 15.08 12.66
N LYS A 55 6.49 13.95 11.98
CA LYS A 55 6.19 13.83 10.55
C LYS A 55 5.06 12.85 10.35
N LEU A 56 4.13 13.20 9.48
CA LEU A 56 3.01 12.37 9.07
C LEU A 56 3.10 12.12 7.57
N ASN A 57 2.98 10.88 7.17
CA ASN A 57 2.86 10.47 5.78
C ASN A 57 1.60 9.63 5.62
N ILE A 58 0.73 10.01 4.71
CA ILE A 58 -0.48 9.25 4.36
C ILE A 58 -0.48 9.09 2.84
N ARG A 59 -0.75 7.89 2.36
CA ARG A 59 -0.93 7.59 0.95
C ARG A 59 -2.11 6.66 0.78
N SER A 60 -2.98 6.98 -0.17
CA SER A 60 -4.08 6.14 -0.60
C SER A 60 -4.01 5.97 -2.10
N ASN A 61 -4.16 4.73 -2.56
CA ASN A 61 -4.29 4.38 -3.96
C ASN A 61 -5.52 3.51 -4.12
N THR A 62 -6.51 4.03 -4.82
CA THR A 62 -7.73 3.30 -5.15
C THR A 62 -7.74 3.03 -6.64
N SER A 63 -7.97 1.79 -7.04
CA SER A 63 -8.12 1.41 -8.44
C SER A 63 -9.40 0.62 -8.65
N MET A 64 -10.15 1.03 -9.66
CA MET A 64 -11.34 0.35 -10.14
C MET A 64 -11.06 -0.16 -11.55
N SER A 65 -11.35 -1.41 -11.82
CA SER A 65 -11.20 -1.99 -13.15
C SER A 65 -12.48 -2.72 -13.54
N SER A 66 -12.86 -2.59 -14.80
CA SER A 66 -13.95 -3.35 -15.41
C SER A 66 -13.40 -4.14 -16.58
N TYR A 67 -13.67 -5.42 -16.59
CA TYR A 67 -13.29 -6.34 -17.66
C TYR A 67 -14.55 -6.83 -18.34
N THR A 68 -14.63 -6.69 -19.64
CA THR A 68 -15.76 -7.18 -20.44
C THR A 68 -15.24 -8.15 -21.48
N THR A 69 -15.76 -9.36 -21.44
CA THR A 69 -15.59 -10.39 -22.47
C THR A 69 -16.94 -10.62 -23.15
N GLN A 70 -17.00 -11.47 -24.16
CA GLN A 70 -18.29 -11.81 -24.79
C GLN A 70 -19.31 -12.43 -23.83
N LYS A 71 -18.85 -13.11 -22.80
CA LYS A 71 -19.72 -13.89 -21.90
C LYS A 71 -20.05 -13.15 -20.61
N GLU A 72 -19.16 -12.29 -20.16
CA GLU A 72 -19.24 -11.74 -18.81
C GLU A 72 -18.59 -10.37 -18.67
N THR A 73 -19.10 -9.61 -17.71
CA THR A 73 -18.43 -8.40 -17.21
C THR A 73 -18.07 -8.62 -15.76
N ALA A 74 -16.82 -8.37 -15.41
CA ALA A 74 -16.33 -8.41 -14.04
C ALA A 74 -15.80 -7.03 -13.63
N GLN A 75 -16.04 -6.65 -12.39
CA GLN A 75 -15.54 -5.42 -11.80
C GLN A 75 -14.64 -5.75 -10.61
N GLU A 76 -13.57 -5.02 -10.50
CA GLU A 76 -12.56 -5.17 -9.45
C GLU A 76 -12.32 -3.81 -8.80
N LEU A 77 -12.32 -3.79 -7.47
CA LEU A 77 -11.95 -2.64 -6.66
C LEU A 77 -10.78 -3.03 -5.76
N ARG A 78 -9.71 -2.24 -5.85
CA ARG A 78 -8.55 -2.34 -4.94
C ARG A 78 -8.33 -1.00 -4.27
N GLU A 79 -8.08 -1.04 -2.99
CA GLU A 79 -7.65 0.11 -2.22
C GLU A 79 -6.44 -0.26 -1.37
N GLN A 80 -5.44 0.60 -1.39
CA GLN A 80 -4.26 0.50 -0.54
C GLN A 80 -4.07 1.82 0.19
N LEU A 81 -4.19 1.81 1.50
CA LEU A 81 -3.94 2.95 2.36
C LEU A 81 -2.71 2.68 3.23
N THR A 82 -1.75 3.56 3.17
CA THR A 82 -0.61 3.59 4.08
C THR A 82 -0.64 4.86 4.92
N ALA A 83 -0.42 4.72 6.22
CA ALA A 83 -0.24 5.86 7.11
C ALA A 83 0.97 5.60 8.00
N ARG A 84 1.80 6.62 8.18
CA ARG A 84 2.99 6.55 9.03
C ARG A 84 3.20 7.84 9.78
N VAL A 85 3.47 7.70 11.06
CA VAL A 85 3.89 8.79 11.94
C VAL A 85 5.32 8.51 12.40
N ASP A 86 6.21 9.46 12.15
CA ASP A 86 7.59 9.45 12.66
C ASP A 86 7.72 10.53 13.75
N LEU A 87 8.25 10.13 14.89
CA LEU A 87 8.44 10.94 16.07
C LEU A 87 9.93 11.12 16.36
N ARG A 88 10.34 12.35 16.74
CA ARG A 88 11.72 12.65 17.12
C ARG A 88 11.73 13.62 18.32
N PHE A 89 12.30 13.18 19.43
CA PHE A 89 12.42 13.96 20.65
C PHE A 89 13.86 13.89 21.16
N GLY A 90 14.66 14.89 20.76
CA GLY A 90 16.08 14.91 21.10
C GLY A 90 16.82 13.68 20.55
N LYS A 91 17.28 12.83 21.45
CA LYS A 91 17.98 11.57 21.09
C LYS A 91 17.04 10.40 20.84
N TYR A 92 15.75 10.51 21.18
CA TYR A 92 14.77 9.46 20.98
C TYR A 92 14.06 9.62 19.65
N PHE A 93 13.74 8.50 19.03
CA PHE A 93 12.94 8.46 17.82
C PHE A 93 12.03 7.24 17.82
N GLY A 94 10.94 7.32 17.09
CA GLY A 94 10.02 6.21 16.94
C GLY A 94 9.16 6.37 15.71
N SER A 95 8.55 5.30 15.28
CA SER A 95 7.57 5.33 14.21
C SER A 95 6.45 4.33 14.45
N VAL A 96 5.26 4.71 14.03
CA VAL A 96 4.11 3.83 13.92
C VAL A 96 3.61 3.93 12.48
N GLY A 97 3.37 2.80 11.86
CA GLY A 97 2.88 2.75 10.49
C GLY A 97 1.84 1.66 10.31
N THR A 98 0.86 1.92 9.45
CA THR A 98 -0.14 0.94 9.05
C THR A 98 -0.20 0.83 7.55
N LEU A 99 -0.47 -0.38 7.08
CA LEU A 99 -0.88 -0.69 5.72
C LEU A 99 -2.28 -1.31 5.81
N TYR A 100 -3.22 -0.72 5.11
CA TYR A 100 -4.56 -1.29 4.90
C TYR A 100 -4.72 -1.60 3.42
N GLU A 101 -5.17 -2.80 3.12
CA GLU A 101 -5.47 -3.23 1.76
C GLU A 101 -6.88 -3.82 1.73
N PHE A 102 -7.64 -3.35 0.77
CA PHE A 102 -8.97 -3.85 0.48
C PHE A 102 -9.02 -4.33 -0.98
N TYR A 103 -9.64 -5.46 -1.17
CA TYR A 103 -9.89 -6.05 -2.48
C TYR A 103 -11.30 -6.60 -2.54
N CYS A 104 -12.01 -6.27 -3.61
CA CYS A 104 -13.34 -6.81 -3.90
C CYS A 104 -13.46 -7.08 -5.40
N ASN A 105 -14.10 -8.19 -5.75
CA ASN A 105 -14.40 -8.55 -7.14
C ASN A 105 -15.84 -8.97 -7.26
N SER A 106 -16.56 -8.45 -8.28
CA SER A 106 -17.98 -8.72 -8.52
C SER A 106 -18.29 -10.15 -8.97
N ARG A 107 -17.29 -10.83 -9.55
CA ARG A 107 -17.44 -12.22 -10.03
C ARG A 107 -17.55 -13.24 -8.90
N SER A 108 -17.01 -12.89 -7.74
CA SER A 108 -17.02 -13.77 -6.59
C SER A 108 -17.22 -12.96 -5.31
N HIS A 109 -18.43 -12.99 -4.76
CA HIS A 109 -18.74 -12.37 -3.47
C HIS A 109 -17.88 -12.92 -2.32
N THR A 110 -17.28 -14.10 -2.51
CA THR A 110 -16.35 -14.72 -1.53
C THR A 110 -14.94 -14.13 -1.56
N LEU A 111 -14.61 -13.31 -2.54
CA LEU A 111 -13.27 -12.72 -2.70
C LEU A 111 -13.15 -11.29 -2.17
N THR A 112 -13.99 -10.90 -1.25
CA THR A 112 -13.76 -9.67 -0.49
C THR A 112 -12.70 -9.92 0.57
N ARG A 113 -11.61 -9.15 0.54
CA ARG A 113 -10.49 -9.30 1.46
C ARG A 113 -10.11 -7.98 2.08
N HIS A 114 -9.80 -8.05 3.36
CA HIS A 114 -9.27 -6.95 4.15
C HIS A 114 -7.95 -7.39 4.77
N ASN A 115 -6.92 -6.63 4.55
CA ASN A 115 -5.62 -6.84 5.20
C ASN A 115 -5.21 -5.58 5.94
N VAL A 116 -4.77 -5.72 7.18
CA VAL A 116 -4.26 -4.63 8.01
C VAL A 116 -2.96 -5.06 8.64
N ILE A 117 -1.88 -4.36 8.32
CA ILE A 117 -0.56 -4.57 8.93
C ILE A 117 -0.23 -3.35 9.77
N LEU A 118 0.12 -3.55 11.01
CA LEU A 118 0.53 -2.50 11.94
C LEU A 118 1.96 -2.75 12.40
N ASN A 119 2.81 -1.73 12.21
CA ASN A 119 4.22 -1.77 12.56
C ASN A 119 4.54 -0.66 13.55
N ALA A 120 5.41 -0.93 14.52
CA ALA A 120 5.90 0.08 15.43
C ALA A 120 7.39 -0.11 15.71
N SER A 121 8.09 1.00 15.92
CA SER A 121 9.49 0.97 16.33
C SER A 121 9.81 2.13 17.24
N ALA A 122 10.78 1.94 18.12
CA ALA A 122 11.34 2.99 18.95
C ALA A 122 12.86 2.81 19.09
N GLY A 123 13.57 3.91 19.28
CA GLY A 123 15.02 3.87 19.38
C GLY A 123 15.60 5.11 20.03
N ARG A 124 16.91 5.04 20.27
CA ARG A 124 17.69 6.13 20.83
C ARG A 124 19.03 6.24 20.13
N LYS A 125 19.50 7.48 19.99
CA LYS A 125 20.84 7.80 19.50
C LYS A 125 21.79 7.99 20.68
N PHE A 126 23.04 7.55 20.53
CA PHE A 126 24.08 7.56 21.53
C PHE A 126 25.38 8.16 20.98
N GLY A 127 26.29 8.50 21.90
CA GLY A 127 27.62 8.99 21.62
C GLY A 127 27.66 10.47 21.29
N LYS A 128 28.90 10.97 21.09
CA LYS A 128 29.12 12.29 20.57
C LYS A 128 28.56 12.36 19.14
N GLU A 129 27.89 13.46 18.80
CA GLU A 129 27.30 13.70 17.48
C GLU A 129 26.17 12.71 17.10
N ASN A 130 25.65 11.90 18.06
CA ASN A 130 24.55 10.95 17.81
C ASN A 130 24.85 9.90 16.71
N ARG A 131 26.11 9.47 16.59
CA ARG A 131 26.54 8.56 15.53
C ARG A 131 26.05 7.12 15.70
N LEU A 132 25.81 6.66 16.92
CA LEU A 132 25.30 5.32 17.20
C LEU A 132 23.79 5.39 17.43
N GLY A 133 23.03 4.64 16.68
CA GLY A 133 21.58 4.45 16.86
C GLY A 133 21.25 3.02 17.23
N LEU A 134 20.46 2.85 18.28
CA LEU A 134 19.88 1.58 18.65
C LEU A 134 18.36 1.68 18.58
N SER A 135 17.70 0.74 17.91
CA SER A 135 16.25 0.69 17.82
C SER A 135 15.72 -0.72 17.87
N ALA A 136 14.53 -0.85 18.41
CA ALA A 136 13.74 -2.07 18.41
C ALA A 136 12.40 -1.79 17.75
N GLY A 137 11.84 -2.82 17.14
CA GLY A 137 10.53 -2.69 16.52
C GLY A 137 9.81 -4.02 16.41
N VAL A 138 8.53 -3.92 16.13
CA VAL A 138 7.64 -5.05 15.86
C VAL A 138 6.98 -4.82 14.52
N ILE A 139 7.02 -5.82 13.68
CA ILE A 139 6.34 -5.87 12.38
C ILE A 139 5.13 -6.77 12.54
N ASP A 140 4.03 -6.36 11.94
CA ASP A 140 2.73 -7.01 11.98
C ASP A 140 2.26 -7.32 13.42
N ILE A 141 2.04 -6.28 14.20
CA ILE A 141 1.56 -6.39 15.60
C ILE A 141 0.26 -7.18 15.68
N LEU A 142 -0.59 -7.10 14.64
CA LEU A 142 -1.88 -7.79 14.58
C LEU A 142 -1.76 -9.28 14.27
N ASN A 143 -0.58 -9.71 13.80
CA ASN A 143 -0.26 -11.12 13.51
C ASN A 143 -1.26 -11.77 12.54
N ARG A 144 -1.40 -11.22 11.36
CA ARG A 144 -2.25 -11.78 10.30
C ARG A 144 -1.37 -12.50 9.26
N PRO A 145 -1.14 -13.82 9.41
CA PRO A 145 -0.12 -14.53 8.63
C PRO A 145 -0.50 -14.79 7.17
N ASP A 146 -1.77 -14.69 6.82
CA ASP A 146 -2.24 -15.09 5.50
C ASP A 146 -2.47 -13.87 4.61
N TYR A 147 -1.51 -13.62 3.75
CA TYR A 147 -1.65 -12.67 2.66
C TYR A 147 -1.89 -13.45 1.37
N ALA A 148 -3.06 -13.30 0.82
CA ALA A 148 -3.36 -13.86 -0.48
C ALA A 148 -3.75 -12.76 -1.45
N THR A 149 -3.08 -12.70 -2.58
CA THR A 149 -3.45 -11.87 -3.71
C THR A 149 -4.20 -12.70 -4.74
N THR A 150 -5.25 -12.15 -5.27
CA THR A 150 -5.98 -12.76 -6.38
C THR A 150 -5.93 -11.82 -7.56
N SER A 151 -5.49 -12.31 -8.68
CA SER A 151 -5.53 -11.60 -9.97
C SER A 151 -6.43 -12.36 -10.93
N PHE A 152 -7.15 -11.61 -11.75
CA PHE A 152 -8.03 -12.15 -12.78
C PHE A 152 -7.42 -11.81 -14.13
N ASP A 153 -7.34 -12.80 -14.97
CA ASP A 153 -7.09 -12.66 -16.39
C ASP A 153 -8.33 -13.08 -17.16
N THR A 154 -8.28 -12.99 -18.48
CA THR A 154 -9.42 -13.24 -19.36
C THR A 154 -10.03 -14.62 -19.16
N ASP A 155 -9.21 -15.65 -18.93
CA ASP A 155 -9.62 -17.05 -18.91
C ASP A 155 -9.33 -17.77 -17.59
N TYR A 156 -8.59 -17.16 -16.67
CA TYR A 156 -8.20 -17.80 -15.41
C TYR A 156 -8.14 -16.85 -14.24
N VAL A 157 -8.27 -17.42 -13.06
CA VAL A 157 -8.12 -16.73 -11.78
C VAL A 157 -6.86 -17.26 -11.12
N VAL A 158 -5.90 -16.39 -10.87
CA VAL A 158 -4.70 -16.73 -10.12
C VAL A 158 -4.85 -16.26 -8.68
N THR A 159 -4.89 -17.20 -7.76
CA THR A 159 -4.78 -16.87 -6.33
C THR A 159 -3.38 -17.25 -5.87
N SER A 160 -2.58 -16.25 -5.56
CA SER A 160 -1.27 -16.43 -4.96
C SER A 160 -1.39 -16.23 -3.46
N THR A 161 -1.09 -17.25 -2.69
CA THR A 161 -1.02 -17.17 -1.24
C THR A 161 0.43 -17.08 -0.84
N THR A 162 0.81 -15.96 -0.22
CA THR A 162 2.15 -15.76 0.31
C THR A 162 2.07 -15.84 1.82
N SER A 163 2.70 -16.85 2.40
CA SER A 163 2.85 -16.95 3.85
C SER A 163 3.95 -16.01 4.29
N TYR A 164 3.61 -15.02 5.09
CA TYR A 164 4.58 -14.16 5.75
C TYR A 164 5.01 -14.75 7.09
N LEU A 165 6.16 -14.32 7.56
CA LEU A 165 6.69 -14.71 8.88
C LEU A 165 5.74 -14.39 10.05
N GLY A 166 4.62 -13.69 9.78
CA GLY A 166 3.71 -13.21 10.80
C GLY A 166 4.38 -12.12 11.66
N ARG A 167 3.96 -12.01 12.90
CA ARG A 167 4.50 -11.03 13.83
C ARG A 167 5.93 -11.40 14.24
N TYR A 168 6.87 -10.47 14.05
CA TYR A 168 8.22 -10.61 14.54
C TYR A 168 8.79 -9.31 15.10
N GLY A 169 9.65 -9.44 16.09
CA GLY A 169 10.43 -8.35 16.63
C GLY A 169 11.82 -8.30 16.00
N TYR A 170 12.40 -7.11 15.94
CA TYR A 170 13.76 -6.90 15.46
C TYR A 170 14.52 -5.88 16.31
N LEU A 171 15.83 -6.04 16.33
CA LEU A 171 16.78 -5.06 16.85
C LEU A 171 17.64 -4.54 15.70
N ARG A 172 17.86 -3.25 15.68
CA ARG A 172 18.70 -2.60 14.67
C ARG A 172 19.74 -1.72 15.33
N VAL A 173 21.00 -1.91 14.97
CA VAL A 173 22.13 -1.04 15.29
C VAL A 173 22.53 -0.30 14.02
N ALA A 174 22.64 1.01 14.09
CA ALA A 174 23.09 1.86 12.99
C ALA A 174 24.23 2.75 13.46
N TYR A 175 25.32 2.80 12.69
CA TYR A 175 26.45 3.69 12.95
C TYR A 175 26.69 4.57 11.72
N THR A 176 26.88 5.87 11.98
CA THR A 176 27.18 6.86 10.93
C THR A 176 28.62 7.29 11.10
N PHE A 177 29.44 7.07 10.09
CA PHE A 177 30.86 7.44 10.06
C PHE A 177 31.06 8.94 9.83
#